data_8eb4fdecb7a705542a9d2eca1795bbc3
#
_entry.id   8eb4fdecb7a705542a9d2eca1795bbc3
#
_cell.length_a   1.000
_cell.length_b   1.000
_cell.length_c   1.000
_cell.angle_alpha   90.00
_cell.angle_beta   90.00
_cell.angle_gamma   90.00
#
_symmetry.space_group_name_H-M   'P 1'
#
loop_
_entity.id
_entity.type
_entity.pdbx_description
1 polymer ?
#
loop_
_entity_poly.entity_id
_entity_poly.type
_entity_poly.pdbx_seq_one_letter_code
_entity_poly.pdbx_strand_id
1 'polypeptide(L)'
;MKLPRDVSGAQLVKALGQLGYRVTRQTGSHIRITCDKPTQHHITVPNHDALRIGTLAAVLGDVANHHGLSREELVARLFGR
;
A
#
# COMPACT_ATOMS: atom_id res chain seq x y z
N MET A 1 -14.60 -1.23 9.59
CA MET A 1 -13.39 -1.99 9.22
C MET A 1 -12.22 -1.59 10.11
N LYS A 2 -11.44 -2.55 10.52
CA LYS A 2 -10.30 -2.32 11.39
C LYS A 2 -9.00 -2.42 10.61
N LEU A 3 -8.22 -1.34 10.62
CA LEU A 3 -6.92 -1.34 9.96
C LEU A 3 -5.85 -1.97 10.87
N PRO A 4 -4.86 -2.66 10.29
CA PRO A 4 -3.75 -3.16 11.09
C PRO A 4 -2.96 -2.01 11.70
N ARG A 5 -2.36 -2.26 12.88
CA ARG A 5 -1.56 -1.26 13.58
C ARG A 5 -0.08 -1.57 13.44
N ASP A 6 0.72 -0.54 13.63
CA ASP A 6 2.18 -0.65 13.63
C ASP A 6 2.74 -1.22 12.34
N VAL A 7 2.08 -0.90 11.23
CA VAL A 7 2.57 -1.29 9.91
C VAL A 7 3.64 -0.30 9.47
N SER A 8 4.82 -0.81 9.14
CA SER A 8 5.88 0.03 8.59
C SER A 8 5.66 0.27 7.10
N GLY A 9 6.31 1.30 6.57
CA GLY A 9 6.30 1.53 5.13
C GLY A 9 6.82 0.34 4.36
N ALA A 10 7.90 -0.29 4.84
CA ALA A 10 8.49 -1.47 4.20
C ALA A 10 7.52 -2.65 4.19
N GLN A 11 6.81 -2.87 5.30
CA GLN A 11 5.82 -3.94 5.39
C GLN A 11 4.66 -3.71 4.41
N LEU A 12 4.20 -2.47 4.30
CA LEU A 12 3.13 -2.14 3.36
C LEU A 12 3.58 -2.35 1.92
N VAL A 13 4.80 -1.92 1.57
CA VAL A 13 5.35 -2.12 0.23
C VAL A 13 5.43 -3.61 -0.10
N LYS A 14 5.90 -4.42 0.86
CA LYS A 14 5.98 -5.87 0.66
C LYS A 14 4.59 -6.47 0.45
N ALA A 15 3.62 -6.07 1.25
CA ALA A 15 2.25 -6.55 1.12
C ALA A 15 1.66 -6.17 -0.25
N LEU A 16 1.88 -4.94 -0.69
CA LEU A 16 1.37 -4.48 -1.99
C LEU A 16 2.03 -5.18 -3.18
N GLY A 17 3.17 -5.81 -2.96
CA GLY A 17 3.80 -6.66 -3.98
C GLY A 17 2.88 -7.77 -4.45
N GLN A 18 1.94 -8.22 -3.61
CA GLN A 18 0.95 -9.23 -3.98
C GLN A 18 0.03 -8.76 -5.11
N LEU A 19 -0.11 -7.46 -5.29
CA LEU A 19 -0.93 -6.87 -6.35
C LEU A 19 -0.09 -6.40 -7.54
N GLY A 20 1.19 -6.75 -7.56
CA GLY A 20 2.06 -6.40 -8.65
C GLY A 20 2.81 -5.09 -8.50
N TYR A 21 2.74 -4.46 -7.32
CA TYR A 21 3.53 -3.26 -7.08
C TYR A 21 5.00 -3.63 -6.85
N ARG A 22 5.88 -2.85 -7.44
CA ARG A 22 7.31 -3.01 -7.28
C ARG A 22 7.95 -1.67 -6.96
N VAL A 23 9.04 -1.68 -6.24
CA VAL A 23 9.77 -0.45 -5.94
C VAL A 23 10.41 0.06 -7.22
N THR A 24 10.06 1.27 -7.63
CA THR A 24 10.62 1.89 -8.83
C THR A 24 11.54 3.05 -8.49
N ARG A 25 11.44 3.57 -7.27
CA ARG A 25 12.32 4.64 -6.81
C ARG A 25 12.32 4.68 -5.29
N GLN A 26 13.45 4.94 -4.70
CA GLN A 26 13.55 5.12 -3.26
C GLN A 26 14.49 6.27 -2.98
N THR A 27 14.01 7.24 -2.20
CA THR A 27 14.80 8.38 -1.78
C THR A 27 14.55 8.58 -0.29
N GLY A 28 15.61 8.50 0.53
CA GLY A 28 15.50 8.78 1.95
C GLY A 28 14.26 8.20 2.60
N SER A 29 13.31 9.05 2.88
CA SER A 29 12.10 8.69 3.63
C SER A 29 10.91 8.32 2.75
N HIS A 30 11.07 8.19 1.44
CA HIS A 30 9.96 7.88 0.53
C HIS A 30 10.28 6.71 -0.38
N ILE A 31 9.32 5.81 -0.52
CA ILE A 31 9.43 4.66 -1.41
C ILE A 31 8.34 4.78 -2.46
N ARG A 32 8.75 4.89 -3.73
CA ARG A 32 7.78 4.92 -4.82
C ARG A 32 7.61 3.52 -5.36
N ILE A 33 6.37 3.07 -5.44
CA ILE A 33 6.04 1.76 -5.99
C ILE A 33 5.10 1.92 -7.18
N THR A 34 5.18 0.99 -8.10
CA THR A 34 4.43 1.05 -9.35
C THR A 34 3.87 -0.33 -9.69
N CYS A 35 2.64 -0.36 -10.16
CA CYS A 35 2.08 -1.55 -10.79
C CYS A 35 1.61 -1.17 -12.21
N ASP A 36 1.44 -2.19 -13.05
CA ASP A 36 1.05 -1.98 -14.45
C ASP A 36 -0.38 -2.40 -14.74
N LYS A 37 -1.04 -3.09 -13.84
CA LYS A 37 -2.39 -3.63 -14.04
C LYS A 37 -3.34 -3.15 -12.97
N PRO A 38 -4.61 -2.87 -13.31
CA PRO A 38 -5.18 -2.91 -14.67
C PRO A 38 -4.60 -1.86 -15.61
N THR A 39 -4.08 -0.77 -15.05
CA THR A 39 -3.31 0.26 -15.77
C THR A 39 -2.17 0.70 -14.86
N GLN A 40 -1.26 1.47 -15.38
CA GLN A 40 -0.11 1.92 -14.59
C GLN A 40 -0.56 2.81 -13.43
N HIS A 41 -0.05 2.52 -12.25
CA HIS A 41 -0.41 3.23 -11.01
C HIS A 41 0.83 3.38 -10.12
N HIS A 42 1.07 4.60 -9.70
CA HIS A 42 2.21 4.94 -8.84
C HIS A 42 1.70 5.36 -7.47
N ILE A 43 2.40 4.91 -6.44
CA ILE A 43 2.11 5.30 -5.07
C ILE A 43 3.42 5.60 -4.36
N THR A 44 3.42 6.63 -3.53
CA THR A 44 4.55 6.92 -2.66
C THR A 44 4.18 6.54 -1.24
N VAL A 45 4.99 5.69 -0.63
CA VAL A 45 4.80 5.22 0.74
C VAL A 45 5.92 5.80 1.60
N PRO A 46 5.59 6.48 2.71
CA PRO A 46 6.63 6.95 3.62
C PRO A 46 7.39 5.77 4.22
N ASN A 47 8.71 5.87 4.26
CA ASN A 47 9.54 4.80 4.82
C ASN A 47 9.71 5.00 6.32
N HIS A 48 8.60 4.92 7.05
CA HIS A 48 8.55 5.07 8.51
C HIS A 48 8.37 3.72 9.18
N ASP A 49 8.86 3.60 10.40
CA ASP A 49 8.75 2.35 11.17
C ASP A 49 7.29 2.01 11.50
N ALA A 50 6.46 3.04 11.72
CA ALA A 50 5.05 2.85 11.95
C ALA A 50 4.30 3.95 11.20
N LEU A 51 3.49 3.56 10.23
CA LEU A 51 2.69 4.49 9.45
C LEU A 51 1.53 5.01 10.30
N ARG A 52 1.24 6.29 10.17
CA ARG A 52 0.04 6.87 10.78
C ARG A 52 -1.19 6.23 10.15
N ILE A 53 -2.22 6.03 10.95
CA ILE A 53 -3.47 5.41 10.49
C ILE A 53 -4.06 6.17 9.29
N GLY A 54 -4.02 7.50 9.33
CA GLY A 54 -4.51 8.31 8.21
C GLY A 54 -3.74 8.07 6.92
N THR A 55 -2.41 7.96 7.02
CA THR A 55 -1.56 7.68 5.86
C THR A 55 -1.84 6.28 5.31
N LEU A 56 -1.92 5.30 6.20
CA LEU A 56 -2.22 3.92 5.81
C LEU A 56 -3.58 3.84 5.12
N ALA A 57 -4.59 4.49 5.71
CA ALA A 57 -5.93 4.49 5.14
C ALA A 57 -5.96 5.15 3.76
N ALA A 58 -5.21 6.25 3.57
CA ALA A 58 -5.16 6.95 2.30
C ALA A 58 -4.52 6.07 1.21
N VAL A 59 -3.41 5.40 1.54
CA VAL A 59 -2.75 4.51 0.58
C VAL A 59 -3.67 3.34 0.22
N LEU A 60 -4.28 2.71 1.22
CA LEU A 60 -5.17 1.57 0.97
C LEU A 60 -6.41 1.99 0.16
N GLY A 61 -6.94 3.18 0.43
CA GLY A 61 -8.07 3.70 -0.33
C GLY A 61 -7.73 3.94 -1.79
N ASP A 62 -6.56 4.49 -2.06
CA ASP A 62 -6.08 4.75 -3.42
C ASP A 62 -5.88 3.42 -4.17
N VAL A 63 -5.22 2.45 -3.54
CA VAL A 63 -5.00 1.13 -4.13
C VAL A 63 -6.32 0.41 -4.39
N ALA A 64 -7.22 0.41 -3.42
CA ALA A 64 -8.52 -0.25 -3.57
C ALA A 64 -9.29 0.36 -4.73
N ASN A 65 -9.32 1.67 -4.82
CA ASN A 65 -10.00 2.37 -5.90
C ASN A 65 -9.42 2.00 -7.27
N HIS A 66 -8.10 1.96 -7.38
CA HIS A 66 -7.43 1.63 -8.63
C HIS A 66 -7.75 0.19 -9.10
N HIS A 67 -7.82 -0.74 -8.16
CA HIS A 67 -8.06 -2.16 -8.46
C HIS A 67 -9.53 -2.58 -8.42
N GLY A 68 -10.44 -1.64 -8.20
CA GLY A 68 -11.86 -1.94 -8.13
C GLY A 68 -12.25 -2.81 -6.94
N LEU A 69 -11.55 -2.66 -5.82
CA LEU A 69 -11.81 -3.41 -4.60
C LEU A 69 -12.38 -2.50 -3.53
N SER A 70 -13.13 -3.08 -2.59
CA SER A 70 -13.44 -2.37 -1.36
C SER A 70 -12.18 -2.35 -0.49
N ARG A 71 -12.12 -1.42 0.47
CA ARG A 71 -11.00 -1.37 1.39
C ARG A 71 -10.92 -2.63 2.24
N GLU A 72 -12.07 -3.18 2.61
CA GLU A 72 -12.13 -4.43 3.38
C GLU A 72 -11.55 -5.61 2.59
N GLU A 73 -11.92 -5.71 1.31
CA GLU A 73 -11.37 -6.75 0.43
C GLU A 73 -9.87 -6.62 0.31
N LEU A 74 -9.39 -5.38 0.17
CA LEU A 74 -7.96 -5.13 0.03
C LEU A 74 -7.21 -5.52 1.31
N VAL A 75 -7.71 -5.10 2.47
CA VAL A 75 -7.07 -5.42 3.75
C VAL A 75 -7.02 -6.94 3.96
N ALA A 76 -8.10 -7.64 3.63
CA ALA A 76 -8.11 -9.09 3.74
C ALA A 76 -7.06 -9.73 2.85
N ARG A 77 -6.90 -9.22 1.65
CA ARG A 77 -5.92 -9.72 0.68
C ARG A 77 -4.48 -9.50 1.13
N LEU A 78 -4.20 -8.30 1.62
CA LEU A 78 -2.84 -7.91 1.97
C LEU A 78 -2.39 -8.49 3.31
N PHE A 79 -3.28 -8.58 4.26
CA PHE A 79 -2.94 -8.93 5.64
C PHE A 79 -3.59 -10.23 6.12
N GLY A 80 -4.22 -10.96 5.24
CA GLY A 80 -4.74 -12.29 5.54
C GLY A 80 -5.96 -12.31 6.47
N ARG A 81 -6.76 -11.27 6.48
CA ARG A 81 -7.91 -11.19 7.38
C ARG A 81 -9.20 -10.88 6.65
#